data_10a74ee4ef94dd0302e24e4cad2472b6
#
_entry.id   10a74ee4ef94dd0302e24e4cad2472b6
#
_cell.length_a   1.000
_cell.length_b   1.000
_cell.length_c   1.000
_cell.angle_alpha   90.00
_cell.angle_beta   90.00
_cell.angle_gamma   90.00
#
_symmetry.space_group_name_H-M   'P 1'
#
loop_
_entity.id
_entity.type
_entity.pdbx_description
1 polymer ?
#
loop_
_entity_poly.entity_id
_entity_poly.type
_entity_poly.pdbx_seq_one_letter_code
_entity_poly.pdbx_strand_id
1 'polypeptide(L)'
;NEKKLKKPKFILPKKKPLIAGKDKSIKIAKSKFYNKKDFAIAKKAISEMKKSNWTVAINTAKKAKDKSIYNFIRWRQLLTKGNKASFYEYMNFINNNGDYPRIGRIKYLAEHKLSNETISPNKIINWFKDDEPLSGYGKMILGESYILSGQIEKGRQYIKDGWINAELSKSALRLF
;
A
#
# COMPACT_ATOMS: atom_id res chain seq x y z
N ASN A 1 -63.10 22.23 34.37
CA ASN A 1 -61.68 22.65 34.51
C ASN A 1 -60.83 21.87 33.50
N GLU A 2 -60.75 22.38 32.27
CA GLU A 2 -59.85 21.81 31.23
C GLU A 2 -58.42 22.36 31.44
N LYS A 3 -57.50 21.49 31.81
CA LYS A 3 -56.07 21.83 31.85
C LYS A 3 -55.53 21.89 30.43
N LYS A 4 -55.30 23.11 29.92
CA LYS A 4 -54.55 23.32 28.66
C LYS A 4 -53.15 22.79 28.78
N LEU A 5 -52.85 21.68 28.08
CA LEU A 5 -51.52 21.16 27.89
C LEU A 5 -50.66 22.17 27.12
N LYS A 6 -49.59 22.67 27.76
CA LYS A 6 -48.61 23.55 27.10
C LYS A 6 -47.81 22.71 26.07
N LYS A 7 -47.92 23.05 24.80
CA LYS A 7 -47.09 22.46 23.72
C LYS A 7 -45.61 22.64 24.01
N PRO A 8 -44.76 21.61 23.84
CA PRO A 8 -43.32 21.75 24.03
C PRO A 8 -42.74 22.76 23.02
N LYS A 9 -41.96 23.73 23.51
CA LYS A 9 -41.22 24.69 22.68
C LYS A 9 -40.06 23.92 22.03
N PHE A 10 -40.11 23.68 20.73
CA PHE A 10 -38.97 23.20 19.96
C PHE A 10 -37.87 24.26 19.95
N ILE A 11 -36.71 23.92 20.47
CA ILE A 11 -35.48 24.72 20.39
C ILE A 11 -34.86 24.50 19.01
N LEU A 12 -35.05 25.44 18.10
CA LEU A 12 -34.39 25.41 16.80
C LEU A 12 -32.89 25.66 16.97
N PRO A 13 -32.00 24.88 16.28
CA PRO A 13 -30.58 25.14 16.32
C PRO A 13 -30.27 26.54 15.81
N LYS A 14 -29.56 27.33 16.60
CA LYS A 14 -29.04 28.63 16.16
C LYS A 14 -27.98 28.44 15.10
N LYS A 15 -28.02 29.21 14.00
CA LYS A 15 -26.95 29.24 13.00
C LYS A 15 -25.62 29.49 13.70
N LYS A 16 -24.60 28.64 13.39
CA LYS A 16 -23.24 28.89 13.86
C LYS A 16 -22.82 30.31 13.48
N PRO A 17 -22.26 31.09 14.41
CA PRO A 17 -21.72 32.41 14.06
C PRO A 17 -20.67 32.27 12.99
N LEU A 18 -20.77 33.02 11.91
CA LEU A 18 -19.71 33.17 10.92
C LEU A 18 -18.53 33.78 11.66
N ILE A 19 -17.52 32.97 11.95
CA ILE A 19 -16.23 33.44 12.44
C ILE A 19 -15.61 34.18 11.26
N ALA A 20 -15.77 35.53 11.22
CA ALA A 20 -14.98 36.34 10.32
C ALA A 20 -13.50 36.02 10.60
N GLY A 21 -12.88 35.30 9.68
CA GLY A 21 -11.48 34.96 9.80
C GLY A 21 -10.65 36.23 9.75
N LYS A 22 -10.22 36.74 10.90
CA LYS A 22 -9.01 37.54 10.93
C LYS A 22 -7.95 36.70 10.27
N ASP A 23 -7.29 37.21 9.23
CA ASP A 23 -6.11 36.62 8.62
C ASP A 23 -5.12 36.23 9.71
N LYS A 24 -5.26 35.02 10.24
CA LYS A 24 -4.23 34.40 11.04
C LYS A 24 -3.13 34.08 10.04
N SER A 25 -2.09 34.93 9.99
CA SER A 25 -0.82 34.56 9.40
C SER A 25 -0.60 33.06 9.72
N ILE A 26 -0.63 32.22 8.69
CA ILE A 26 -0.49 30.77 8.86
C ILE A 26 0.87 30.59 9.51
N LYS A 27 0.90 30.47 10.83
CA LYS A 27 2.11 30.11 11.56
C LYS A 27 2.51 28.74 10.98
N ILE A 28 3.56 28.73 10.17
CA ILE A 28 4.09 27.48 9.59
C ILE A 28 4.39 26.59 10.78
N ALA A 29 3.58 25.55 10.94
CA ALA A 29 3.72 24.63 12.05
C ALA A 29 5.16 24.06 12.01
N LYS A 30 5.91 24.27 13.08
CA LYS A 30 7.25 23.70 13.20
C LYS A 30 7.12 22.23 13.52
N SER A 31 7.80 21.36 12.78
CA SER A 31 7.92 19.96 13.13
C SER A 31 8.83 19.80 14.35
N LYS A 32 8.48 18.90 15.28
CA LYS A 32 9.36 18.48 16.36
C LYS A 32 10.38 17.42 15.90
N PHE A 33 10.12 16.74 14.76
CA PHE A 33 10.90 15.59 14.29
C PHE A 33 11.79 15.93 13.09
N TYR A 34 11.36 16.85 12.22
CA TYR A 34 12.08 17.19 11.00
C TYR A 34 12.66 18.60 11.08
N ASN A 35 13.85 18.76 10.51
CA ASN A 35 14.37 20.09 10.25
C ASN A 35 13.46 20.86 9.26
N LYS A 36 13.62 22.16 9.17
CA LYS A 36 12.74 23.05 8.37
C LYS A 36 12.69 22.64 6.89
N LYS A 37 13.81 22.18 6.32
CA LYS A 37 13.94 21.77 4.90
C LYS A 37 13.18 20.45 4.66
N ASP A 38 13.46 19.44 5.47
CA ASP A 38 12.82 18.13 5.35
C ASP A 38 11.33 18.20 5.64
N PHE A 39 10.89 19.07 6.58
CA PHE A 39 9.48 19.31 6.82
C PHE A 39 8.76 19.90 5.60
N ALA A 40 9.38 20.85 4.89
CA ALA A 40 8.81 21.39 3.65
C ALA A 40 8.71 20.32 2.56
N ILE A 41 9.74 19.47 2.43
CA ILE A 41 9.75 18.32 1.50
C ILE A 41 8.63 17.33 1.86
N ALA A 42 8.50 16.96 3.13
CA ALA A 42 7.45 16.05 3.61
C ALA A 42 6.06 16.58 3.27
N LYS A 43 5.78 17.86 3.56
CA LYS A 43 4.48 18.49 3.22
C LYS A 43 4.19 18.40 1.73
N LYS A 44 5.17 18.71 0.87
CA LYS A 44 5.01 18.64 -0.59
C LYS A 44 4.79 17.20 -1.05
N ALA A 45 5.61 16.24 -0.60
CA ALA A 45 5.48 14.84 -0.97
C ALA A 45 4.12 14.25 -0.55
N ILE A 46 3.65 14.55 0.67
CA ILE A 46 2.34 14.11 1.15
C ILE A 46 1.20 14.77 0.35
N SER A 47 1.33 16.04 -0.02
CA SER A 47 0.34 16.71 -0.87
C SER A 47 0.20 16.01 -2.23
N GLU A 48 1.32 15.68 -2.89
CA GLU A 48 1.31 14.95 -4.17
C GLU A 48 0.80 13.50 -4.02
N MET A 49 1.16 12.83 -2.93
CA MET A 49 0.63 11.50 -2.59
C MET A 49 -0.91 11.52 -2.47
N LYS A 50 -1.48 12.54 -1.81
CA LYS A 50 -2.95 12.69 -1.67
C LYS A 50 -3.66 12.88 -3.01
N LYS A 51 -2.96 13.42 -4.01
CA LYS A 51 -3.46 13.56 -5.39
C LYS A 51 -3.19 12.31 -6.24
N SER A 52 -2.64 11.26 -5.64
CA SER A 52 -2.18 10.04 -6.35
C SER A 52 -1.05 10.27 -7.36
N ASN A 53 -0.35 11.39 -7.29
CA ASN A 53 0.81 11.72 -8.12
C ASN A 53 2.07 11.01 -7.58
N TRP A 54 2.08 9.67 -7.61
CA TRP A 54 3.10 8.85 -6.95
C TRP A 54 4.52 9.13 -7.40
N THR A 55 4.74 9.31 -8.71
CA THR A 55 6.08 9.62 -9.26
C THR A 55 6.63 10.92 -8.68
N VAL A 56 5.81 11.97 -8.65
CA VAL A 56 6.21 13.27 -8.11
C VAL A 56 6.41 13.19 -6.60
N ALA A 57 5.53 12.49 -5.88
CA ALA A 57 5.62 12.31 -4.44
C ALA A 57 6.94 11.60 -4.05
N ILE A 58 7.26 10.50 -4.72
CA ILE A 58 8.49 9.71 -4.49
C ILE A 58 9.74 10.54 -4.82
N ASN A 59 9.78 11.19 -5.99
CA ASN A 59 10.91 12.00 -6.40
C ASN A 59 11.12 13.22 -5.48
N THR A 60 10.04 13.76 -4.93
CA THR A 60 10.11 14.82 -3.92
C THR A 60 10.67 14.27 -2.61
N ALA A 61 10.14 13.15 -2.12
CA ALA A 61 10.57 12.53 -0.86
C ALA A 61 12.05 12.09 -0.88
N LYS A 62 12.57 11.65 -2.02
CA LYS A 62 14.00 11.29 -2.19
C LYS A 62 14.96 12.44 -1.86
N LYS A 63 14.51 13.70 -1.98
CA LYS A 63 15.33 14.89 -1.71
C LYS A 63 15.52 15.19 -0.22
N ALA A 64 14.75 14.54 0.65
CA ALA A 64 14.89 14.69 2.09
C ALA A 64 16.15 13.99 2.60
N LYS A 65 16.76 14.59 3.60
CA LYS A 65 17.88 13.99 4.34
C LYS A 65 17.39 12.79 5.16
N ASP A 66 16.24 12.94 5.77
CA ASP A 66 15.57 11.89 6.55
C ASP A 66 14.85 10.90 5.63
N LYS A 67 15.33 9.67 5.61
CA LYS A 67 14.79 8.59 4.77
C LYS A 67 13.39 8.10 5.18
N SER A 68 12.97 8.43 6.41
CA SER A 68 11.62 8.05 6.87
C SER A 68 10.52 8.65 5.99
N ILE A 69 10.75 9.84 5.44
CA ILE A 69 9.81 10.51 4.53
C ILE A 69 9.64 9.69 3.24
N TYR A 70 10.75 9.26 2.64
CA TYR A 70 10.74 8.42 1.45
C TYR A 70 10.09 7.06 1.72
N ASN A 71 10.46 6.40 2.83
CA ASN A 71 9.94 5.10 3.20
C ASN A 71 8.42 5.17 3.45
N PHE A 72 7.93 6.22 4.10
CA PHE A 72 6.50 6.44 4.30
C PHE A 72 5.73 6.58 2.98
N ILE A 73 6.23 7.38 2.05
CA ILE A 73 5.59 7.58 0.73
C ILE A 73 5.59 6.26 -0.07
N ARG A 74 6.71 5.52 -0.06
CA ARG A 74 6.80 4.20 -0.70
C ARG A 74 5.83 3.20 -0.08
N TRP A 75 5.81 3.10 1.23
CA TRP A 75 4.88 2.24 1.96
C TRP A 75 3.43 2.50 1.55
N ARG A 76 3.02 3.75 1.49
CA ARG A 76 1.66 4.13 1.07
C ARG A 76 1.39 3.76 -0.38
N GLN A 77 2.34 3.99 -1.28
CA GLN A 77 2.23 3.59 -2.68
C GLN A 77 2.02 2.07 -2.81
N LEU A 78 2.89 1.28 -2.18
CA LEU A 78 2.85 -0.19 -2.29
C LEU A 78 1.54 -0.79 -1.76
N LEU A 79 0.91 -0.16 -0.76
CA LEU A 79 -0.39 -0.57 -0.25
C LEU A 79 -1.58 -0.11 -1.11
N THR A 80 -1.36 0.78 -2.07
CA THR A 80 -2.44 1.30 -2.92
C THR A 80 -2.81 0.30 -3.99
N LYS A 81 -4.10 -0.04 -4.10
CA LYS A 81 -4.61 -0.95 -5.15
C LYS A 81 -4.31 -0.37 -6.54
N GLY A 82 -3.86 -1.24 -7.46
CA GLY A 82 -3.59 -0.84 -8.85
C GLY A 82 -2.34 0.02 -9.03
N ASN A 83 -1.44 0.09 -8.03
CA ASN A 83 -0.18 0.79 -8.21
C ASN A 83 0.71 0.11 -9.28
N LYS A 84 1.57 0.91 -9.92
CA LYS A 84 2.46 0.47 -11.01
C LYS A 84 3.83 0.00 -10.52
N ALA A 85 4.02 -0.23 -9.22
CA ALA A 85 5.28 -0.70 -8.70
C ALA A 85 5.58 -2.13 -9.20
N SER A 86 6.82 -2.37 -9.59
CA SER A 86 7.33 -3.67 -9.99
C SER A 86 7.57 -4.58 -8.79
N PHE A 87 7.71 -5.90 -9.04
CA PHE A 87 8.13 -6.84 -8.01
C PHE A 87 9.43 -6.43 -7.30
N TYR A 88 10.42 -5.95 -8.05
CA TYR A 88 11.70 -5.52 -7.49
C TYR A 88 11.58 -4.33 -6.53
N GLU A 89 10.63 -3.44 -6.78
CA GLU A 89 10.37 -2.32 -5.88
C GLU A 89 9.72 -2.77 -4.58
N TYR A 90 8.83 -3.77 -4.64
CA TYR A 90 8.28 -4.44 -3.45
C TYR A 90 9.39 -5.14 -2.66
N MET A 91 10.20 -5.96 -3.33
CA MET A 91 11.29 -6.72 -2.71
C MET A 91 12.30 -5.79 -2.02
N ASN A 92 12.71 -4.71 -2.70
CA ASN A 92 13.63 -3.74 -2.11
C ASN A 92 13.03 -3.08 -0.86
N PHE A 93 11.72 -2.76 -0.87
CA PHE A 93 11.08 -2.21 0.32
C PHE A 93 11.02 -3.21 1.47
N ILE A 94 10.61 -4.45 1.21
CA ILE A 94 10.52 -5.53 2.20
C ILE A 94 11.87 -5.78 2.87
N ASN A 95 12.93 -5.90 2.08
CA ASN A 95 14.28 -6.20 2.58
C ASN A 95 14.85 -5.09 3.48
N ASN A 96 14.49 -3.82 3.22
CA ASN A 96 15.02 -2.68 3.97
C ASN A 96 14.07 -2.17 5.07
N ASN A 97 12.85 -2.70 5.16
CA ASN A 97 11.81 -2.16 6.06
C ASN A 97 10.93 -3.28 6.61
N GLY A 98 11.55 -4.39 7.06
CA GLY A 98 10.82 -5.57 7.54
C GLY A 98 9.85 -5.32 8.70
N ASP A 99 10.13 -4.30 9.53
CA ASP A 99 9.32 -3.92 10.70
C ASP A 99 8.20 -2.91 10.37
N TYR A 100 8.03 -2.55 9.10
CA TYR A 100 7.01 -1.58 8.72
C TYR A 100 5.60 -2.16 8.93
N PRO A 101 4.63 -1.31 9.35
CA PRO A 101 3.26 -1.76 9.53
C PRO A 101 2.68 -2.41 8.27
N ARG A 102 1.94 -3.51 8.45
CA ARG A 102 1.30 -4.26 7.37
C ARG A 102 2.29 -4.85 6.33
N ILE A 103 3.50 -5.18 6.74
CA ILE A 103 4.51 -5.79 5.85
C ILE A 103 4.00 -7.10 5.23
N GLY A 104 3.24 -7.92 5.96
CA GLY A 104 2.59 -9.11 5.43
C GLY A 104 1.64 -8.80 4.25
N ARG A 105 0.89 -7.67 4.32
CA ARG A 105 0.07 -7.24 3.18
C ARG A 105 0.92 -6.81 1.99
N ILE A 106 2.07 -6.18 2.23
CA ILE A 106 3.01 -5.80 1.17
C ILE A 106 3.60 -7.06 0.52
N LYS A 107 3.99 -8.08 1.31
CA LYS A 107 4.43 -9.39 0.79
C LYS A 107 3.34 -10.03 -0.11
N TYR A 108 2.11 -10.10 0.38
CA TYR A 108 0.97 -10.59 -0.39
C TYR A 108 0.79 -9.85 -1.73
N LEU A 109 0.89 -8.52 -1.72
CA LEU A 109 0.76 -7.72 -2.94
C LEU A 109 1.97 -7.88 -3.88
N ALA A 110 3.16 -8.15 -3.34
CA ALA A 110 4.36 -8.47 -4.11
C ALA A 110 4.19 -9.76 -4.91
N GLU A 111 3.54 -10.79 -4.34
CA GLU A 111 3.25 -12.04 -5.05
C GLU A 111 2.46 -11.80 -6.33
N HIS A 112 1.48 -10.89 -6.30
CA HIS A 112 0.70 -10.50 -7.49
C HIS A 112 1.48 -9.70 -8.55
N LYS A 113 2.77 -9.46 -8.33
CA LYS A 113 3.70 -8.84 -9.31
C LYS A 113 4.69 -9.84 -9.89
N LEU A 114 4.63 -11.09 -9.44
CA LEU A 114 5.46 -12.16 -9.99
C LEU A 114 4.96 -12.56 -11.39
N SER A 115 5.90 -12.90 -12.27
CA SER A 115 5.64 -13.49 -13.57
C SER A 115 6.91 -14.19 -14.06
N ASN A 116 6.81 -15.43 -14.52
CA ASN A 116 7.92 -16.17 -15.12
C ASN A 116 8.35 -15.61 -16.50
N GLU A 117 7.55 -14.72 -17.10
CA GLU A 117 7.95 -14.00 -18.32
C GLU A 117 9.00 -12.91 -18.05
N THR A 118 8.96 -12.30 -16.87
CA THR A 118 9.80 -11.13 -16.53
C THR A 118 10.83 -11.41 -15.45
N ILE A 119 10.67 -12.50 -14.70
CA ILE A 119 11.54 -12.91 -13.59
C ILE A 119 11.91 -14.38 -13.78
N SER A 120 13.21 -14.71 -13.75
CA SER A 120 13.62 -16.11 -13.93
C SER A 120 13.06 -17.02 -12.83
N PRO A 121 12.68 -18.27 -13.17
CA PRO A 121 12.10 -19.23 -12.23
C PRO A 121 12.95 -19.41 -10.96
N ASN A 122 14.26 -19.51 -11.09
CA ASN A 122 15.17 -19.65 -9.95
C ASN A 122 15.13 -18.44 -9.01
N LYS A 123 14.94 -17.23 -9.52
CA LYS A 123 14.78 -16.04 -8.66
C LYS A 123 13.46 -16.06 -7.89
N ILE A 124 12.40 -16.55 -8.51
CA ILE A 124 11.10 -16.71 -7.84
C ILE A 124 11.20 -17.75 -6.73
N ILE A 125 11.75 -18.94 -7.04
CA ILE A 125 11.99 -20.00 -6.06
C ILE A 125 12.85 -19.48 -4.89
N ASN A 126 13.94 -18.78 -5.19
CA ASN A 126 14.84 -18.23 -4.16
C ASN A 126 14.19 -17.11 -3.34
N TRP A 127 13.23 -16.37 -3.88
CA TRP A 127 12.53 -15.34 -3.12
C TRP A 127 11.61 -15.93 -2.06
N PHE A 128 10.89 -16.99 -2.40
CA PHE A 128 10.08 -17.71 -1.42
C PHE A 128 10.95 -18.51 -0.45
N LYS A 129 12.07 -19.09 -0.90
CA LYS A 129 12.91 -20.02 -0.13
C LYS A 129 12.03 -21.14 0.46
N ASP A 130 11.93 -21.16 1.80
CA ASP A 130 11.12 -22.12 2.55
C ASP A 130 9.81 -21.48 3.07
N ASP A 131 9.57 -20.20 2.76
CA ASP A 131 8.33 -19.52 3.14
C ASP A 131 7.18 -19.94 2.22
N GLU A 132 6.04 -20.31 2.79
CA GLU A 132 4.83 -20.58 2.00
C GLU A 132 4.27 -19.28 1.39
N PRO A 133 3.88 -19.31 0.10
CA PRO A 133 3.19 -18.17 -0.52
C PRO A 133 1.90 -17.80 0.23
N LEU A 134 1.69 -16.49 0.40
CA LEU A 134 0.52 -15.94 1.10
C LEU A 134 -0.76 -15.95 0.25
N SER A 135 -0.61 -16.08 -1.08
CA SER A 135 -1.73 -16.07 -2.02
C SER A 135 -1.77 -17.33 -2.88
N GLY A 136 -2.97 -17.70 -3.34
CA GLY A 136 -3.12 -18.78 -4.33
C GLY A 136 -2.38 -18.46 -5.63
N TYR A 137 -2.38 -17.18 -6.07
CA TYR A 137 -1.58 -16.75 -7.22
C TYR A 137 -0.07 -16.97 -7.00
N GLY A 138 0.44 -16.61 -5.82
CA GLY A 138 1.84 -16.87 -5.45
C GLY A 138 2.19 -18.37 -5.51
N LYS A 139 1.30 -19.23 -4.99
CA LYS A 139 1.47 -20.70 -5.10
C LYS A 139 1.53 -21.16 -6.55
N MET A 140 0.66 -20.67 -7.42
CA MET A 140 0.62 -21.06 -8.83
C MET A 140 1.90 -20.63 -9.56
N ILE A 141 2.36 -19.39 -9.39
CA ILE A 141 3.59 -18.88 -10.01
C ILE A 141 4.83 -19.63 -9.47
N LEU A 142 4.87 -19.95 -8.18
CA LEU A 142 5.94 -20.78 -7.60
C LEU A 142 5.90 -22.18 -8.19
N GLY A 143 4.72 -22.77 -8.33
CA GLY A 143 4.55 -24.08 -8.95
C GLY A 143 5.01 -24.12 -10.40
N GLU A 144 4.63 -23.13 -11.20
CA GLU A 144 5.11 -22.94 -12.57
C GLU A 144 6.64 -22.80 -12.60
N SER A 145 7.22 -22.03 -11.67
CA SER A 145 8.67 -21.86 -11.55
C SER A 145 9.39 -23.20 -11.25
N TYR A 146 8.80 -24.05 -10.41
CA TYR A 146 9.34 -25.38 -10.16
C TYR A 146 9.29 -26.27 -11.42
N ILE A 147 8.18 -26.25 -12.17
CA ILE A 147 8.07 -27.00 -13.44
C ILE A 147 9.12 -26.54 -14.44
N LEU A 148 9.27 -25.24 -14.65
CA LEU A 148 10.27 -24.66 -15.54
C LEU A 148 11.72 -24.95 -15.11
N SER A 149 11.93 -25.26 -13.83
CA SER A 149 13.23 -25.68 -13.27
C SER A 149 13.39 -27.18 -13.22
N GLY A 150 12.50 -27.98 -13.84
CA GLY A 150 12.58 -29.44 -13.91
C GLY A 150 11.98 -30.18 -12.71
N GLN A 151 11.47 -29.50 -11.68
CA GLN A 151 10.85 -30.12 -10.50
C GLN A 151 9.33 -30.29 -10.71
N ILE A 152 8.95 -31.12 -11.68
CA ILE A 152 7.60 -31.21 -12.23
C ILE A 152 6.56 -31.57 -11.17
N GLU A 153 6.79 -32.64 -10.39
CA GLU A 153 5.79 -33.11 -9.40
C GLU A 153 5.57 -32.08 -8.28
N LYS A 154 6.65 -31.47 -7.79
CA LYS A 154 6.56 -30.40 -6.80
C LYS A 154 5.76 -29.21 -7.35
N GLY A 155 6.02 -28.83 -8.60
CA GLY A 155 5.32 -27.73 -9.26
C GLY A 155 3.84 -28.00 -9.44
N ARG A 156 3.45 -29.22 -9.86
CA ARG A 156 2.05 -29.64 -9.99
C ARG A 156 1.31 -29.56 -8.67
N GLN A 157 1.93 -29.96 -7.56
CA GLN A 157 1.34 -29.87 -6.24
C GLN A 157 1.05 -28.41 -5.85
N TYR A 158 2.01 -27.50 -6.03
CA TYR A 158 1.83 -26.07 -5.76
C TYR A 158 0.73 -25.43 -6.62
N ILE A 159 0.65 -25.79 -7.91
CA ILE A 159 -0.43 -25.30 -8.79
C ILE A 159 -1.79 -25.79 -8.30
N LYS A 160 -1.91 -27.09 -7.99
CA LYS A 160 -3.15 -27.67 -7.48
C LYS A 160 -3.60 -26.97 -6.20
N ASP A 161 -2.71 -26.79 -5.24
CA ASP A 161 -3.00 -26.10 -3.97
C ASP A 161 -3.39 -24.64 -4.19
N GLY A 162 -2.72 -23.97 -5.15
CA GLY A 162 -3.03 -22.61 -5.55
C GLY A 162 -4.43 -22.47 -6.13
N TRP A 163 -4.86 -23.39 -6.99
CA TRP A 163 -6.21 -23.44 -7.59
C TRP A 163 -7.30 -23.65 -6.55
N ILE A 164 -7.12 -24.60 -5.64
CA ILE A 164 -8.09 -24.94 -4.61
C ILE A 164 -8.31 -23.79 -3.62
N ASN A 165 -7.25 -23.06 -3.29
CA ASN A 165 -7.27 -22.06 -2.24
C ASN A 165 -7.26 -20.61 -2.76
N ALA A 166 -7.32 -20.42 -4.09
CA ALA A 166 -7.20 -19.10 -4.66
C ALA A 166 -8.55 -18.40 -4.78
N GLU A 167 -8.66 -17.21 -4.17
CA GLU A 167 -9.58 -16.18 -4.64
C GLU A 167 -9.04 -15.60 -5.96
N LEU A 168 -9.19 -16.35 -7.06
CA LEU A 168 -8.70 -15.93 -8.37
C LEU A 168 -9.61 -14.86 -8.94
N SER A 169 -9.06 -13.70 -9.22
CA SER A 169 -9.77 -12.70 -10.02
C SER A 169 -9.96 -13.21 -11.45
N LYS A 170 -11.03 -12.75 -12.15
CA LYS A 170 -11.27 -13.10 -13.56
C LYS A 170 -10.08 -12.83 -14.48
N SER A 171 -9.22 -11.86 -14.13
CA SER A 171 -8.00 -11.55 -14.89
C SER A 171 -6.88 -12.56 -14.63
N ALA A 172 -6.76 -13.09 -13.41
CA ALA A 172 -5.78 -14.12 -13.09
C ALA A 172 -6.12 -15.46 -13.77
N LEU A 173 -7.42 -15.81 -13.86
CA LEU A 173 -7.89 -17.03 -14.54
C LEU A 173 -7.58 -17.07 -16.05
N ARG A 174 -7.29 -15.94 -16.68
CA ARG A 174 -6.94 -15.88 -18.12
C ARG A 174 -5.47 -16.12 -18.40
N LEU A 175 -4.63 -16.18 -17.38
CA LEU A 175 -3.17 -16.39 -17.50
C LEU A 175 -2.77 -17.87 -17.41
N PHE A 176 -3.71 -18.74 -17.06
CA PHE A 176 -3.59 -20.19 -16.93
C PHE A 176 -4.67 -20.91 -17.76
#